data_ac362e1446f3373ddde1d9661e59937b
#
_entry.id   ac362e1446f3373ddde1d9661e59937b
#
_cell.length_a   1.000
_cell.length_b   1.000
_cell.length_c   1.000
_cell.angle_alpha   90.00
_cell.angle_beta   90.00
_cell.angle_gamma   90.00
#
_symmetry.space_group_name_H-M   'P 1'
#
loop_
_entity.id
_entity.type
_entity.pdbx_description
1 polymer ?
#
loop_
_entity_poly.entity_id
_entity_poly.type
_entity_poly.pdbx_seq_one_letter_code
_entity_poly.pdbx_strand_id
1 'polypeptide(L)'
;MITFAFFATLINYLDRQTLSVAAPVLREQFHMSNVTYSRVVFGFLLAYTIMNGVSGPLIDRLGTKLGYALCIAWWSAASILHAFSRGAFSLGVFRFLLGAGEAGNWPAAIRIVAEWFPESERALASGIFNSGSAAGAILAPPIVAWILVQFGWQYAFVLTGVLGFVWLIFWWTMYQPPPVTPHEVPAPVPSAWRLFRTRFVWSFTFAKVFLDPVWYFYIFWFPEYLKNARHFDMKSIGKYAWIPFLVAGSGNILGGLVSGYLIKRGMAVVIARKTSVTLFALLMLAAIPAVLAQSAAVSIAFVAVAMTGYTGALASMLSLPADVFPKNAVASVYGLASMGSGFGGMVFTLLTGWVVEHYSYTPVFFGFAVIPLLCATILWTLTKCEDTSLTS
;
A
#
# COMPACT_ATOMS: atom_id res chain seq x y z
N MET A 1 -14.63 8.77 15.16
CA MET A 1 -13.87 7.52 14.95
C MET A 1 -13.09 7.48 13.65
N ILE A 2 -13.66 7.89 12.52
CA ILE A 2 -12.94 7.84 11.22
C ILE A 2 -11.69 8.72 11.20
N THR A 3 -11.68 9.84 11.91
CA THR A 3 -10.52 10.71 12.06
C THR A 3 -9.34 9.98 12.72
N PHE A 4 -9.61 9.12 13.71
CA PHE A 4 -8.59 8.27 14.31
C PHE A 4 -8.01 7.28 13.32
N ALA A 5 -8.85 6.63 12.51
CA ALA A 5 -8.40 5.71 11.47
C ALA A 5 -7.57 6.44 10.39
N PHE A 6 -7.96 7.67 10.02
CA PHE A 6 -7.21 8.53 9.11
C PHE A 6 -5.80 8.83 9.65
N PHE A 7 -5.68 9.34 10.88
CA PHE A 7 -4.38 9.67 11.46
C PHE A 7 -3.51 8.42 11.71
N ALA A 8 -4.10 7.30 12.12
CA ALA A 8 -3.35 6.05 12.25
C ALA A 8 -2.79 5.60 10.90
N THR A 9 -3.58 5.69 9.82
CA THR A 9 -3.14 5.36 8.47
C THR A 9 -2.07 6.34 7.97
N LEU A 10 -2.20 7.64 8.29
CA LEU A 10 -1.19 8.64 7.98
C LEU A 10 0.15 8.30 8.65
N ILE A 11 0.14 8.01 9.96
CA ILE A 11 1.35 7.65 10.72
C ILE A 11 1.96 6.35 10.16
N ASN A 12 1.14 5.34 9.86
CA ASN A 12 1.57 4.08 9.27
C ASN A 12 2.35 4.30 7.96
N TYR A 13 1.86 5.18 7.07
CA TYR A 13 2.55 5.50 5.82
C TYR A 13 3.78 6.39 6.01
N LEU A 14 3.76 7.26 7.02
CA LEU A 14 4.93 8.03 7.41
C LEU A 14 6.06 7.09 7.86
N ASP A 15 5.76 6.09 8.71
CA ASP A 15 6.70 5.05 9.15
C ASP A 15 7.30 4.27 7.99
N ARG A 16 6.48 3.84 7.02
CA ARG A 16 6.94 3.12 5.83
C ARG A 16 7.93 3.94 5.02
N GLN A 17 7.59 5.18 4.76
CA GLN A 17 8.38 6.09 3.94
C GLN A 17 9.67 6.54 4.64
N THR A 18 9.70 6.53 5.98
CA THR A 18 10.88 6.95 6.74
C THR A 18 12.12 6.13 6.35
N LEU A 19 12.01 4.79 6.24
CA LEU A 19 13.14 3.99 5.76
C LEU A 19 13.54 4.38 4.33
N SER A 20 12.56 4.55 3.46
CA SER A 20 12.80 4.83 2.05
C SER A 20 13.55 6.16 1.86
N VAL A 21 13.13 7.21 2.56
CA VAL A 21 13.80 8.52 2.50
C VAL A 21 15.16 8.48 3.19
N ALA A 22 15.30 7.71 4.28
CA ALA A 22 16.57 7.53 4.99
C ALA A 22 17.50 6.51 4.30
N ALA A 23 17.02 5.70 3.36
CA ALA A 23 17.78 4.62 2.73
C ALA A 23 19.13 5.07 2.15
N PRO A 24 19.25 6.21 1.45
CA PRO A 24 20.53 6.68 0.94
C PRO A 24 21.58 6.86 2.03
N VAL A 25 21.18 7.42 3.18
CA VAL A 25 22.09 7.67 4.32
C VAL A 25 22.42 6.36 5.04
N LEU A 26 21.40 5.52 5.31
CA LEU A 26 21.58 4.24 5.99
C LEU A 26 22.44 3.27 5.19
N ARG A 27 22.29 3.25 3.87
CA ARG A 27 23.10 2.39 2.98
C ARG A 27 24.56 2.79 2.99
N GLU A 28 24.83 4.09 2.95
CA GLU A 28 26.18 4.61 3.06
C GLU A 28 26.80 4.28 4.42
N GLN A 29 26.08 4.55 5.52
CA GLN A 29 26.58 4.33 6.88
C GLN A 29 26.79 2.85 7.23
N PHE A 30 25.92 1.95 6.76
CA PHE A 30 25.97 0.52 7.06
C PHE A 30 26.62 -0.30 5.92
N HIS A 31 27.18 0.35 4.92
CA HIS A 31 27.78 -0.27 3.74
C HIS A 31 26.89 -1.32 3.08
N MET A 32 25.57 -0.99 2.94
CA MET A 32 24.59 -1.90 2.39
C MET A 32 24.56 -1.86 0.87
N SER A 33 24.68 -3.02 0.24
CA SER A 33 24.41 -3.19 -1.19
C SER A 33 22.90 -3.06 -1.48
N ASN A 34 22.53 -2.95 -2.76
CA ASN A 34 21.14 -2.96 -3.19
C ASN A 34 20.42 -4.26 -2.81
N VAL A 35 21.13 -5.40 -2.92
CA VAL A 35 20.61 -6.71 -2.48
C VAL A 35 20.38 -6.73 -0.98
N THR A 36 21.30 -6.19 -0.18
CA THR A 36 21.13 -6.13 1.27
C THR A 36 19.94 -5.25 1.66
N TYR A 37 19.78 -4.08 1.02
CA TYR A 37 18.63 -3.21 1.23
C TYR A 37 17.31 -3.90 0.86
N SER A 38 17.26 -4.60 -0.28
CA SER A 38 16.07 -5.33 -0.69
C SER A 38 15.67 -6.43 0.31
N ARG A 39 16.64 -7.09 0.96
CA ARG A 39 16.37 -8.06 2.03
C ARG A 39 15.78 -7.42 3.28
N VAL A 40 16.18 -6.20 3.61
CA VAL A 40 15.59 -5.42 4.71
C VAL A 40 14.11 -5.10 4.42
N VAL A 41 13.81 -4.66 3.19
CA VAL A 41 12.42 -4.40 2.75
C VAL A 41 11.61 -5.70 2.66
N PHE A 42 12.22 -6.79 2.17
CA PHE A 42 11.61 -8.12 2.14
C PHE A 42 11.15 -8.56 3.53
N GLY A 43 11.98 -8.37 4.56
CA GLY A 43 11.64 -8.71 5.94
C GLY A 43 10.35 -8.04 6.41
N PHE A 44 10.17 -6.76 6.10
CA PHE A 44 8.93 -6.03 6.37
C PHE A 44 7.73 -6.64 5.62
N LEU A 45 7.86 -6.85 4.32
CA LEU A 45 6.77 -7.37 3.49
C LEU A 45 6.38 -8.79 3.89
N LEU A 46 7.33 -9.62 4.29
CA LEU A 46 7.08 -10.98 4.78
C LEU A 46 6.22 -10.95 6.04
N ALA A 47 6.63 -10.19 7.06
CA ALA A 47 5.88 -10.05 8.30
C ALA A 47 4.48 -9.45 8.05
N TYR A 48 4.42 -8.39 7.24
CA TYR A 48 3.17 -7.73 6.87
C TYR A 48 2.20 -8.68 6.17
N THR A 49 2.69 -9.49 5.23
CA THR A 49 1.87 -10.47 4.49
C THR A 49 1.30 -11.55 5.40
N ILE A 50 2.13 -12.13 6.28
CA ILE A 50 1.71 -13.15 7.24
C ILE A 50 0.69 -12.56 8.23
N MET A 51 1.00 -11.39 8.77
CA MET A 51 0.19 -10.78 9.80
C MET A 51 -1.12 -10.18 9.26
N ASN A 52 -1.26 -9.88 7.97
CA ASN A 52 -2.55 -9.56 7.37
C ASN A 52 -3.59 -10.69 7.59
N GLY A 53 -3.15 -11.94 7.53
CA GLY A 53 -4.02 -13.10 7.81
C GLY A 53 -4.32 -13.30 9.32
N VAL A 54 -3.46 -12.79 10.21
CA VAL A 54 -3.55 -13.03 11.67
C VAL A 54 -4.22 -11.86 12.38
N SER A 55 -3.95 -10.63 11.97
CA SER A 55 -4.40 -9.42 12.69
C SER A 55 -5.91 -9.23 12.67
N GLY A 56 -6.60 -9.61 11.58
CA GLY A 56 -8.06 -9.56 11.52
C GLY A 56 -8.73 -10.37 12.63
N PRO A 57 -8.52 -11.71 12.68
CA PRO A 57 -9.02 -12.55 13.77
C PRO A 57 -8.59 -12.10 15.18
N LEU A 58 -7.38 -11.54 15.32
CA LEU A 58 -6.91 -11.02 16.60
C LEU A 58 -7.73 -9.79 17.04
N ILE A 59 -7.95 -8.84 16.14
CA ILE A 59 -8.77 -7.65 16.40
C ILE A 59 -10.22 -8.04 16.67
N ASP A 60 -10.74 -9.06 15.97
CA ASP A 60 -12.09 -9.57 16.19
C ASP A 60 -12.28 -10.17 17.58
N ARG A 61 -11.28 -10.86 18.10
CA ARG A 61 -11.32 -11.45 19.47
C ARG A 61 -11.15 -10.41 20.57
N LEU A 62 -10.25 -9.45 20.38
CA LEU A 62 -9.90 -8.45 21.40
C LEU A 62 -10.83 -7.23 21.39
N GLY A 63 -11.64 -7.07 20.33
CA GLY A 63 -12.43 -5.87 20.09
C GLY A 63 -11.59 -4.73 19.49
N THR A 64 -12.27 -3.79 18.84
CA THR A 64 -11.63 -2.69 18.07
C THR A 64 -10.73 -1.83 18.95
N LYS A 65 -11.19 -1.46 20.18
CA LYS A 65 -10.41 -0.58 21.07
C LYS A 65 -9.05 -1.15 21.40
N LEU A 66 -9.03 -2.38 21.97
CA LEU A 66 -7.81 -3.03 22.44
C LEU A 66 -6.97 -3.57 21.27
N GLY A 67 -7.61 -4.23 20.30
CA GLY A 67 -6.91 -4.82 19.17
C GLY A 67 -6.15 -3.78 18.35
N TYR A 68 -6.78 -2.64 18.05
CA TYR A 68 -6.11 -1.56 17.32
C TYR A 68 -5.00 -0.91 18.15
N ALA A 69 -5.27 -0.65 19.45
CA ALA A 69 -4.26 -0.09 20.34
C ALA A 69 -3.00 -0.97 20.44
N LEU A 70 -3.15 -2.29 20.53
CA LEU A 70 -2.01 -3.22 20.57
C LEU A 70 -1.19 -3.19 19.28
N CYS A 71 -1.85 -3.15 18.11
CA CYS A 71 -1.16 -3.04 16.83
C CYS A 71 -0.35 -1.73 16.76
N ILE A 72 -0.96 -0.61 17.16
CA ILE A 72 -0.30 0.71 17.12
C ILE A 72 0.84 0.77 18.14
N ALA A 73 0.65 0.30 19.36
CA ALA A 73 1.72 0.23 20.36
C ALA A 73 2.91 -0.59 19.85
N TRP A 74 2.62 -1.74 19.22
CA TRP A 74 3.64 -2.62 18.67
C TRP A 74 4.44 -1.95 17.56
N TRP A 75 3.76 -1.39 16.54
CA TRP A 75 4.51 -0.76 15.44
C TRP A 75 5.23 0.50 15.87
N SER A 76 4.66 1.29 16.80
CA SER A 76 5.31 2.48 17.32
C SER A 76 6.60 2.16 18.09
N ALA A 77 6.56 1.11 18.93
CA ALA A 77 7.76 0.60 19.59
C ALA A 77 8.78 0.09 18.56
N ALA A 78 8.33 -0.70 17.55
CA ALA A 78 9.19 -1.20 16.48
C ALA A 78 9.81 -0.05 15.66
N SER A 79 9.07 1.05 15.42
CA SER A 79 9.61 2.24 14.75
C SER A 79 10.73 2.87 15.57
N ILE A 80 10.54 3.09 16.87
CA ILE A 80 11.60 3.64 17.75
C ILE A 80 12.82 2.71 17.78
N LEU A 81 12.65 1.39 17.78
CA LEU A 81 13.76 0.43 17.80
C LEU A 81 14.70 0.60 16.59
N HIS A 82 14.22 1.12 15.45
CA HIS A 82 15.08 1.39 14.30
C HIS A 82 16.20 2.37 14.64
N ALA A 83 15.99 3.32 15.56
CA ALA A 83 17.02 4.27 15.99
C ALA A 83 18.24 3.59 16.64
N PHE A 84 18.09 2.35 17.13
CA PHE A 84 19.15 1.56 17.74
C PHE A 84 19.81 0.58 16.74
N SER A 85 19.50 0.69 15.44
CA SER A 85 20.10 -0.17 14.42
C SER A 85 21.63 0.07 14.34
N ARG A 86 22.38 -1.04 14.31
CA ARG A 86 23.85 -1.03 14.22
C ARG A 86 24.35 -1.62 12.90
N GLY A 87 23.45 -2.00 12.00
CA GLY A 87 23.77 -2.60 10.71
C GLY A 87 22.52 -3.17 10.02
N ALA A 88 22.71 -3.74 8.84
CA ALA A 88 21.64 -4.27 8.01
C ALA A 88 20.78 -5.34 8.71
N PHE A 89 21.39 -6.22 9.51
CA PHE A 89 20.68 -7.28 10.21
C PHE A 89 19.70 -6.72 11.25
N SER A 90 20.16 -5.86 12.15
CA SER A 90 19.27 -5.24 13.17
C SER A 90 18.19 -4.39 12.53
N LEU A 91 18.52 -3.66 11.45
CA LEU A 91 17.55 -2.90 10.68
C LEU A 91 16.46 -3.81 10.07
N GLY A 92 16.86 -4.97 9.52
CA GLY A 92 15.96 -5.98 8.97
C GLY A 92 15.03 -6.59 10.03
N VAL A 93 15.57 -6.90 11.23
CA VAL A 93 14.77 -7.39 12.35
C VAL A 93 13.73 -6.36 12.78
N PHE A 94 14.12 -5.10 12.94
CA PHE A 94 13.16 -4.05 13.33
C PHE A 94 12.14 -3.77 12.24
N ARG A 95 12.50 -3.88 10.97
CA ARG A 95 11.56 -3.84 9.84
C ARG A 95 10.55 -4.99 9.86
N PHE A 96 11.00 -6.18 10.17
CA PHE A 96 10.10 -7.33 10.34
C PHE A 96 9.09 -7.08 11.48
N LEU A 97 9.57 -6.61 12.63
CA LEU A 97 8.69 -6.25 13.75
C LEU A 97 7.70 -5.14 13.39
N LEU A 98 8.15 -4.12 12.67
CA LEU A 98 7.29 -3.03 12.19
C LEU A 98 6.18 -3.57 11.27
N GLY A 99 6.54 -4.38 10.28
CA GLY A 99 5.59 -4.98 9.35
C GLY A 99 4.54 -5.84 10.05
N ALA A 100 4.94 -6.55 11.11
CA ALA A 100 4.03 -7.35 11.91
C ALA A 100 2.96 -6.49 12.62
N GLY A 101 3.31 -5.34 13.15
CA GLY A 101 2.37 -4.42 13.80
C GLY A 101 1.49 -3.66 12.81
N GLU A 102 2.08 -3.16 11.74
CA GLU A 102 1.40 -2.34 10.75
C GLU A 102 0.29 -3.08 9.97
N ALA A 103 0.40 -4.40 9.85
CA ALA A 103 -0.60 -5.23 9.19
C ALA A 103 -1.99 -5.11 9.83
N GLY A 104 -2.09 -4.75 11.11
CA GLY A 104 -3.37 -4.57 11.80
C GLY A 104 -4.11 -3.28 11.45
N ASN A 105 -3.48 -2.31 10.80
CA ASN A 105 -4.10 -1.02 10.51
C ASN A 105 -5.37 -1.15 9.65
N TRP A 106 -5.28 -1.88 8.53
CA TRP A 106 -6.41 -2.04 7.60
C TRP A 106 -7.59 -2.81 8.19
N PRO A 107 -7.41 -3.99 8.81
CA PRO A 107 -8.50 -4.69 9.46
C PRO A 107 -9.18 -3.86 10.53
N ALA A 108 -8.43 -3.14 11.36
CA ALA A 108 -8.98 -2.28 12.40
C ALA A 108 -9.77 -1.09 11.83
N ALA A 109 -9.25 -0.41 10.81
CA ALA A 109 -9.93 0.71 10.18
C ALA A 109 -11.24 0.28 9.49
N ILE A 110 -11.23 -0.86 8.76
CA ILE A 110 -12.43 -1.41 8.13
C ILE A 110 -13.47 -1.78 9.20
N ARG A 111 -13.04 -2.33 10.32
CA ARG A 111 -13.94 -2.66 11.43
C ARG A 111 -14.55 -1.39 12.06
N ILE A 112 -13.79 -0.32 12.25
CA ILE A 112 -14.32 0.99 12.68
C ILE A 112 -15.40 1.47 11.71
N VAL A 113 -15.16 1.37 10.40
CA VAL A 113 -16.14 1.75 9.39
C VAL A 113 -17.42 0.91 9.53
N ALA A 114 -17.30 -0.40 9.71
CA ALA A 114 -18.44 -1.30 9.86
C ALA A 114 -19.25 -1.04 11.15
N GLU A 115 -18.56 -0.71 12.25
CA GLU A 115 -19.17 -0.49 13.56
C GLU A 115 -19.85 0.88 13.69
N TRP A 116 -19.32 1.92 13.02
CA TRP A 116 -19.75 3.31 13.24
C TRP A 116 -20.56 3.92 12.10
N PHE A 117 -20.57 3.31 10.92
CA PHE A 117 -21.19 3.89 9.73
C PHE A 117 -22.23 2.96 9.11
N PRO A 118 -23.42 3.48 8.78
CA PRO A 118 -24.43 2.73 8.02
C PRO A 118 -23.85 2.38 6.63
N GLU A 119 -24.40 1.35 6.00
CA GLU A 119 -23.90 0.82 4.70
C GLU A 119 -23.76 1.91 3.63
N SER A 120 -24.70 2.86 3.58
CA SER A 120 -24.69 3.97 2.62
C SER A 120 -23.49 4.91 2.76
N GLU A 121 -22.87 5.00 3.95
CA GLU A 121 -21.78 5.92 4.26
C GLU A 121 -20.42 5.22 4.34
N ARG A 122 -20.38 3.88 4.40
CA ARG A 122 -19.15 3.09 4.54
C ARG A 122 -18.13 3.38 3.45
N ALA A 123 -18.58 3.57 2.20
CA ALA A 123 -17.68 3.87 1.09
C ALA A 123 -16.98 5.22 1.28
N LEU A 124 -17.71 6.24 1.72
CA LEU A 124 -17.15 7.56 2.03
C LEU A 124 -16.20 7.49 3.22
N ALA A 125 -16.58 6.82 4.30
CA ALA A 125 -15.75 6.62 5.47
C ALA A 125 -14.44 5.88 5.13
N SER A 126 -14.52 4.84 4.29
CA SER A 126 -13.35 4.11 3.79
C SER A 126 -12.43 5.01 2.96
N GLY A 127 -13.00 5.85 2.11
CA GLY A 127 -12.23 6.85 1.35
C GLY A 127 -11.50 7.85 2.25
N ILE A 128 -12.16 8.31 3.33
CA ILE A 128 -11.56 9.26 4.29
C ILE A 128 -10.36 8.63 4.99
N PHE A 129 -10.48 7.45 5.59
CA PHE A 129 -9.33 6.86 6.27
C PHE A 129 -8.20 6.49 5.30
N ASN A 130 -8.56 6.00 4.09
CA ASN A 130 -7.57 5.66 3.07
C ASN A 130 -6.79 6.88 2.57
N SER A 131 -7.41 8.07 2.55
CA SER A 131 -6.68 9.30 2.19
C SER A 131 -5.54 9.64 3.15
N GLY A 132 -5.55 9.09 4.37
CA GLY A 132 -4.42 9.14 5.30
C GLY A 132 -3.15 8.52 4.70
N SER A 133 -3.27 7.49 3.88
CA SER A 133 -2.11 6.88 3.21
C SER A 133 -1.43 7.83 2.22
N ALA A 134 -2.22 8.53 1.42
CA ALA A 134 -1.70 9.55 0.51
C ALA A 134 -1.09 10.73 1.28
N ALA A 135 -1.77 11.21 2.34
CA ALA A 135 -1.26 12.27 3.18
C ALA A 135 0.09 11.89 3.83
N GLY A 136 0.22 10.67 4.38
CA GLY A 136 1.48 10.16 4.92
C GLY A 136 2.59 10.10 3.88
N ALA A 137 2.28 9.59 2.68
CA ALA A 137 3.25 9.49 1.59
C ALA A 137 3.72 10.87 1.07
N ILE A 138 2.85 11.88 1.08
CA ILE A 138 3.18 13.25 0.69
C ILE A 138 4.04 13.93 1.76
N LEU A 139 3.68 13.77 3.03
CA LEU A 139 4.34 14.46 4.14
C LEU A 139 5.70 13.84 4.51
N ALA A 140 5.89 12.54 4.28
CA ALA A 140 7.11 11.85 4.69
C ALA A 140 8.39 12.42 4.04
N PRO A 141 8.51 12.60 2.71
CA PRO A 141 9.77 13.06 2.12
C PRO A 141 10.25 14.42 2.67
N PRO A 142 9.42 15.48 2.75
CA PRO A 142 9.89 16.75 3.27
C PRO A 142 10.22 16.72 4.77
N ILE A 143 9.39 16.06 5.59
CA ILE A 143 9.59 15.98 7.05
C ILE A 143 10.83 15.14 7.36
N VAL A 144 10.90 13.93 6.80
CA VAL A 144 12.00 13.00 7.08
C VAL A 144 13.32 13.56 6.57
N ALA A 145 13.37 14.10 5.33
CA ALA A 145 14.60 14.69 4.79
C ALA A 145 15.09 15.88 5.63
N TRP A 146 14.17 16.72 6.13
CA TRP A 146 14.52 17.82 7.04
C TRP A 146 15.13 17.30 8.35
N ILE A 147 14.53 16.28 8.97
CA ILE A 147 15.03 15.68 10.21
C ILE A 147 16.42 15.03 9.97
N LEU A 148 16.59 14.31 8.87
CA LEU A 148 17.87 13.69 8.54
C LEU A 148 19.01 14.71 8.45
N VAL A 149 18.73 15.86 7.84
CA VAL A 149 19.75 16.94 7.67
C VAL A 149 20.07 17.63 8.98
N GLN A 150 19.08 17.85 9.87
CA GLN A 150 19.26 18.62 11.08
C GLN A 150 19.68 17.79 12.29
N PHE A 151 19.13 16.58 12.44
CA PHE A 151 19.23 15.80 13.67
C PHE A 151 19.80 14.40 13.45
N GLY A 152 19.79 13.89 12.21
CA GLY A 152 20.19 12.53 11.87
C GLY A 152 19.00 11.59 11.72
N TRP A 153 19.27 10.43 11.09
CA TRP A 153 18.24 9.48 10.69
C TRP A 153 17.53 8.80 11.87
N GLN A 154 18.21 8.65 13.01
CA GLN A 154 17.63 8.04 14.21
C GLN A 154 16.38 8.80 14.68
N TYR A 155 16.44 10.12 14.65
CA TYR A 155 15.32 10.97 15.10
C TYR A 155 14.11 10.87 14.19
N ALA A 156 14.28 10.54 12.92
CA ALA A 156 13.14 10.34 12.02
C ALA A 156 12.29 9.13 12.46
N PHE A 157 12.93 8.02 12.83
CA PHE A 157 12.24 6.83 13.35
C PHE A 157 11.65 7.05 14.75
N VAL A 158 12.37 7.77 15.61
CA VAL A 158 11.87 8.13 16.95
C VAL A 158 10.62 9.00 16.83
N LEU A 159 10.62 10.01 15.95
CA LEU A 159 9.46 10.89 15.76
C LEU A 159 8.22 10.12 15.35
N THR A 160 8.34 9.26 14.33
CA THR A 160 7.18 8.52 13.82
C THR A 160 6.62 7.56 14.85
N GLY A 161 7.49 6.87 15.61
CA GLY A 161 7.06 6.01 16.70
C GLY A 161 6.41 6.80 17.86
N VAL A 162 6.95 7.97 18.22
CA VAL A 162 6.35 8.86 19.25
C VAL A 162 4.98 9.35 18.81
N LEU A 163 4.79 9.71 17.53
CA LEU A 163 3.48 10.09 17.00
C LEU A 163 2.43 8.99 17.19
N GLY A 164 2.81 7.72 17.03
CA GLY A 164 1.92 6.59 17.29
C GLY A 164 1.55 6.47 18.78
N PHE A 165 2.48 6.68 19.70
CA PHE A 165 2.18 6.72 21.14
C PHE A 165 1.32 7.93 21.53
N VAL A 166 1.53 9.09 20.92
CA VAL A 166 0.65 10.26 21.10
C VAL A 166 -0.76 9.94 20.61
N TRP A 167 -0.89 9.31 19.44
CA TRP A 167 -2.18 8.83 18.94
C TRP A 167 -2.86 7.87 19.92
N LEU A 168 -2.12 6.96 20.56
CA LEU A 168 -2.64 6.00 21.55
C LEU A 168 -3.24 6.69 22.77
N ILE A 169 -2.65 7.79 23.26
CA ILE A 169 -3.18 8.57 24.38
C ILE A 169 -4.58 9.09 24.02
N PHE A 170 -4.72 9.71 22.84
CA PHE A 170 -6.02 10.21 22.39
C PHE A 170 -7.00 9.08 22.13
N TRP A 171 -6.56 8.00 21.50
CA TRP A 171 -7.40 6.82 21.26
C TRP A 171 -7.95 6.24 22.54
N TRP A 172 -7.12 6.05 23.56
CA TRP A 172 -7.52 5.43 24.81
C TRP A 172 -8.53 6.28 25.58
N THR A 173 -8.39 7.60 25.56
CA THR A 173 -9.24 8.54 26.28
C THR A 173 -10.54 8.87 25.56
N MET A 174 -10.51 8.91 24.21
CA MET A 174 -11.64 9.40 23.40
C MET A 174 -12.43 8.28 22.71
N TYR A 175 -11.91 7.05 22.66
CA TYR A 175 -12.67 5.96 22.07
C TYR A 175 -13.83 5.56 22.96
N GLN A 176 -15.03 5.59 22.39
CA GLN A 176 -16.23 5.02 22.99
C GLN A 176 -16.66 3.80 22.17
N PRO A 177 -17.21 2.74 22.80
CA PRO A 177 -17.78 1.64 22.05
C PRO A 177 -18.97 2.16 21.21
N PRO A 178 -19.19 1.61 20.00
CA PRO A 178 -20.33 1.98 19.19
C PRO A 178 -21.64 1.70 19.93
N PRO A 179 -22.71 2.46 19.65
CA PRO A 179 -24.03 2.16 20.23
C PRO A 179 -24.45 0.76 19.82
N VAL A 180 -24.97 0.00 20.79
CA VAL A 180 -25.45 -1.37 20.56
C VAL A 180 -26.69 -1.28 19.67
N THR A 181 -26.53 -1.52 18.38
CA THR A 181 -27.66 -1.77 17.48
C THR A 181 -28.08 -3.25 17.61
N PRO A 182 -29.36 -3.58 17.70
CA PRO A 182 -29.82 -4.97 17.67
C PRO A 182 -29.24 -5.62 16.40
N HIS A 183 -28.48 -6.69 16.55
CA HIS A 183 -27.80 -7.36 15.46
C HIS A 183 -28.83 -7.96 14.51
N GLU A 184 -28.87 -7.49 13.28
CA GLU A 184 -29.23 -8.36 12.16
C GLU A 184 -28.20 -9.51 12.18
N VAL A 185 -28.67 -10.75 12.31
CA VAL A 185 -27.82 -11.94 12.26
C VAL A 185 -27.10 -11.94 10.91
N PRO A 186 -25.79 -11.72 10.85
CA PRO A 186 -25.11 -11.65 9.57
C PRO A 186 -25.24 -13.00 8.88
N ALA A 187 -25.59 -12.99 7.58
CA ALA A 187 -25.57 -14.21 6.79
C ALA A 187 -24.18 -14.89 6.92
N PRO A 188 -24.11 -16.24 6.97
CA PRO A 188 -22.85 -16.93 7.18
C PRO A 188 -21.85 -16.56 6.08
N VAL A 189 -20.66 -16.11 6.51
CA VAL A 189 -19.57 -15.80 5.58
C VAL A 189 -19.12 -17.11 4.92
N PRO A 190 -19.02 -17.19 3.59
CA PRO A 190 -18.50 -18.38 2.92
C PRO A 190 -17.12 -18.73 3.47
N SER A 191 -16.86 -20.02 3.71
CA SER A 191 -15.56 -20.43 4.23
C SER A 191 -14.44 -19.99 3.30
N ALA A 192 -13.31 -19.53 3.84
CA ALA A 192 -12.14 -19.11 3.07
C ALA A 192 -11.69 -20.18 2.06
N TRP A 193 -11.85 -21.47 2.43
CA TRP A 193 -11.55 -22.60 1.55
C TRP A 193 -12.45 -22.66 0.30
N ARG A 194 -13.74 -22.33 0.42
CA ARG A 194 -14.64 -22.25 -0.74
C ARG A 194 -14.25 -21.09 -1.65
N LEU A 195 -13.91 -19.93 -1.05
CA LEU A 195 -13.47 -18.75 -1.79
C LEU A 195 -12.16 -19.02 -2.55
N PHE A 196 -11.20 -19.71 -1.94
CA PHE A 196 -9.96 -20.13 -2.60
C PHE A 196 -10.17 -21.04 -3.82
N ARG A 197 -11.29 -21.74 -3.90
CA ARG A 197 -11.61 -22.60 -5.06
C ARG A 197 -12.21 -21.82 -6.22
N THR A 198 -12.53 -20.55 -6.06
CA THR A 198 -13.13 -19.75 -7.13
C THR A 198 -12.05 -19.22 -8.08
N ARG A 199 -12.32 -19.34 -9.37
CA ARG A 199 -11.43 -18.85 -10.43
C ARG A 199 -11.21 -17.33 -10.31
N PHE A 200 -12.22 -16.59 -9.90
CA PHE A 200 -12.14 -15.15 -9.70
C PHE A 200 -11.10 -14.77 -8.64
N VAL A 201 -11.09 -15.43 -7.47
CA VAL A 201 -10.14 -15.13 -6.39
C VAL A 201 -8.71 -15.32 -6.87
N TRP A 202 -8.43 -16.40 -7.62
CA TRP A 202 -7.10 -16.62 -8.20
C TRP A 202 -6.74 -15.58 -9.26
N SER A 203 -7.70 -15.24 -10.15
CA SER A 203 -7.49 -14.17 -11.13
C SER A 203 -7.10 -12.85 -10.43
N PHE A 204 -7.86 -12.48 -9.41
CA PHE A 204 -7.65 -11.26 -8.65
C PHE A 204 -6.35 -11.29 -7.85
N THR A 205 -6.01 -12.43 -7.23
CA THR A 205 -4.74 -12.64 -6.52
C THR A 205 -3.55 -12.48 -7.47
N PHE A 206 -3.54 -13.18 -8.60
CA PHE A 206 -2.46 -13.06 -9.58
C PHE A 206 -2.38 -11.68 -10.21
N ALA A 207 -3.50 -11.02 -10.46
CA ALA A 207 -3.51 -9.65 -10.94
C ALA A 207 -2.80 -8.71 -9.95
N LYS A 208 -3.02 -8.87 -8.64
CA LYS A 208 -2.33 -8.10 -7.59
C LYS A 208 -0.84 -8.45 -7.47
N VAL A 209 -0.43 -9.69 -7.73
CA VAL A 209 1.00 -10.08 -7.79
C VAL A 209 1.77 -9.23 -8.80
N PHE A 210 1.15 -8.83 -9.90
CA PHE A 210 1.80 -8.07 -10.98
C PHE A 210 1.50 -6.56 -10.96
N LEU A 211 0.44 -6.12 -10.29
CA LEU A 211 0.12 -4.70 -10.21
C LEU A 211 0.79 -4.01 -9.02
N ASP A 212 0.63 -4.56 -7.81
CA ASP A 212 1.01 -3.89 -6.57
C ASP A 212 2.52 -3.71 -6.36
N PRO A 213 3.42 -4.58 -6.88
CA PRO A 213 4.86 -4.36 -6.82
C PRO A 213 5.33 -3.03 -7.42
N VAL A 214 4.60 -2.49 -8.39
CA VAL A 214 4.91 -1.16 -8.96
C VAL A 214 4.80 -0.08 -7.90
N TRP A 215 3.77 -0.13 -7.06
CA TRP A 215 3.61 0.80 -5.95
C TRP A 215 4.71 0.65 -4.91
N TYR A 216 5.03 -0.60 -4.54
CA TYR A 216 6.12 -0.87 -3.61
C TYR A 216 7.48 -0.42 -4.14
N PHE A 217 7.73 -0.53 -5.45
CA PHE A 217 8.92 0.01 -6.07
C PHE A 217 9.01 1.53 -5.85
N TYR A 218 7.98 2.29 -6.17
CA TYR A 218 8.00 3.74 -5.97
C TYR A 218 8.08 4.12 -4.49
N ILE A 219 7.42 3.39 -3.58
CA ILE A 219 7.52 3.65 -2.15
C ILE A 219 8.94 3.42 -1.63
N PHE A 220 9.56 2.30 -1.98
CA PHE A 220 10.81 1.87 -1.32
C PHE A 220 12.09 2.25 -2.07
N TRP A 221 12.01 2.49 -3.38
CA TRP A 221 13.19 2.71 -4.21
C TRP A 221 13.28 4.08 -4.88
N PHE A 222 12.20 4.87 -4.89
CA PHE A 222 12.19 6.14 -5.59
C PHE A 222 13.17 7.17 -5.01
N PRO A 223 13.31 7.35 -3.67
CA PRO A 223 14.33 8.24 -3.11
C PRO A 223 15.76 7.80 -3.45
N GLU A 224 16.02 6.48 -3.45
CA GLU A 224 17.31 5.91 -3.86
C GLU A 224 17.59 6.16 -5.35
N TYR A 225 16.58 6.02 -6.21
CA TYR A 225 16.69 6.36 -7.63
C TYR A 225 17.03 7.84 -7.81
N LEU A 226 16.38 8.74 -7.08
CA LEU A 226 16.68 10.17 -7.15
C LEU A 226 18.11 10.48 -6.71
N LYS A 227 18.62 9.83 -5.65
CA LYS A 227 20.03 10.00 -5.21
C LYS A 227 21.00 9.43 -6.22
N ASN A 228 20.87 8.16 -6.57
CA ASN A 228 21.90 7.41 -7.27
C ASN A 228 21.88 7.60 -8.80
N ALA A 229 20.69 7.74 -9.39
CA ALA A 229 20.54 7.90 -10.84
C ALA A 229 20.31 9.34 -11.30
N ARG A 230 19.83 10.21 -10.38
CA ARG A 230 19.54 11.63 -10.68
C ARG A 230 20.43 12.60 -9.92
N HIS A 231 21.33 12.09 -9.07
CA HIS A 231 22.30 12.86 -8.29
C HIS A 231 21.68 13.92 -7.37
N PHE A 232 20.48 13.63 -6.83
CA PHE A 232 19.83 14.53 -5.89
C PHE A 232 20.50 14.44 -4.52
N ASP A 233 20.72 15.59 -3.90
CA ASP A 233 21.05 15.66 -2.48
C ASP A 233 19.77 15.46 -1.62
N MET A 234 19.94 15.29 -0.32
CA MET A 234 18.84 15.02 0.59
C MET A 234 17.81 16.16 0.63
N LYS A 235 18.25 17.41 0.48
CA LYS A 235 17.36 18.58 0.43
C LYS A 235 16.48 18.55 -0.81
N SER A 236 17.05 18.20 -1.96
CA SER A 236 16.31 18.05 -3.22
C SER A 236 15.34 16.87 -3.18
N ILE A 237 15.71 15.74 -2.55
CA ILE A 237 14.79 14.63 -2.32
C ILE A 237 13.58 15.10 -1.50
N GLY A 238 13.79 15.78 -0.37
CA GLY A 238 12.71 16.32 0.45
C GLY A 238 11.80 17.30 -0.32
N LYS A 239 12.40 18.08 -1.25
CA LYS A 239 11.67 19.08 -2.04
C LYS A 239 10.83 18.49 -3.18
N TYR A 240 11.23 17.35 -3.77
CA TYR A 240 10.63 16.87 -5.02
C TYR A 240 10.04 15.47 -4.96
N ALA A 241 10.46 14.60 -4.01
CA ALA A 241 10.04 13.20 -4.01
C ALA A 241 8.56 12.99 -3.69
N TRP A 242 7.87 13.93 -3.08
CA TRP A 242 6.45 13.88 -2.77
C TRP A 242 5.53 14.17 -3.98
N ILE A 243 6.06 14.87 -5.01
CA ILE A 243 5.26 15.34 -6.16
C ILE A 243 4.55 14.18 -6.87
N PRO A 244 5.22 13.05 -7.24
CA PRO A 244 4.54 11.94 -7.87
C PRO A 244 3.40 11.35 -7.05
N PHE A 245 3.54 11.29 -5.73
CA PHE A 245 2.50 10.77 -4.84
C PHE A 245 1.26 11.67 -4.78
N LEU A 246 1.47 13.00 -4.78
CA LEU A 246 0.37 13.95 -4.86
C LEU A 246 -0.41 13.80 -6.17
N VAL A 247 0.29 13.77 -7.30
CA VAL A 247 -0.33 13.63 -8.63
C VAL A 247 -1.02 12.28 -8.76
N ALA A 248 -0.42 11.21 -8.24
CA ALA A 248 -1.01 9.87 -8.21
C ALA A 248 -2.37 9.84 -7.50
N GLY A 249 -2.60 10.71 -6.51
CA GLY A 249 -3.90 10.84 -5.86
C GLY A 249 -5.05 11.09 -6.84
N SER A 250 -4.80 11.82 -7.93
CA SER A 250 -5.80 12.06 -9.01
C SER A 250 -6.21 10.78 -9.73
N GLY A 251 -5.34 9.79 -9.80
CA GLY A 251 -5.61 8.53 -10.47
C GLY A 251 -6.77 7.76 -9.82
N ASN A 252 -6.89 7.80 -8.48
CA ASN A 252 -8.03 7.18 -7.80
C ASN A 252 -9.37 7.74 -8.27
N ILE A 253 -9.46 9.06 -8.46
CA ILE A 253 -10.65 9.74 -8.96
C ILE A 253 -10.87 9.39 -10.44
N LEU A 254 -9.83 9.51 -11.25
CA LEU A 254 -9.90 9.25 -12.69
C LEU A 254 -10.27 7.79 -12.98
N GLY A 255 -9.73 6.80 -12.25
CA GLY A 255 -10.10 5.40 -12.40
C GLY A 255 -11.57 5.13 -12.14
N GLY A 256 -12.11 5.74 -11.08
CA GLY A 256 -13.53 5.69 -10.78
C GLY A 256 -14.40 6.35 -11.86
N LEU A 257 -14.00 7.54 -12.32
CA LEU A 257 -14.74 8.29 -13.37
C LEU A 257 -14.72 7.55 -14.70
N VAL A 258 -13.57 7.03 -15.15
CA VAL A 258 -13.44 6.30 -16.41
C VAL A 258 -14.33 5.06 -16.39
N SER A 259 -14.23 4.21 -15.36
CA SER A 259 -15.06 3.01 -15.27
C SER A 259 -16.54 3.33 -15.14
N GLY A 260 -16.90 4.36 -14.37
CA GLY A 260 -18.28 4.83 -14.24
C GLY A 260 -18.85 5.39 -15.56
N TYR A 261 -18.06 6.12 -16.34
CA TYR A 261 -18.44 6.61 -17.66
C TYR A 261 -18.72 5.46 -18.64
N LEU A 262 -17.86 4.43 -18.66
CA LEU A 262 -18.05 3.26 -19.52
C LEU A 262 -19.32 2.50 -19.17
N ILE A 263 -19.64 2.34 -17.88
CA ILE A 263 -20.87 1.72 -17.41
C ILE A 263 -22.09 2.54 -17.85
N LYS A 264 -22.05 3.88 -17.70
CA LYS A 264 -23.14 4.76 -18.16
C LYS A 264 -23.35 4.71 -19.68
N ARG A 265 -22.32 4.35 -20.44
CA ARG A 265 -22.40 4.11 -21.89
C ARG A 265 -22.94 2.72 -22.26
N GLY A 266 -23.39 1.93 -21.28
CA GLY A 266 -24.00 0.61 -21.50
C GLY A 266 -23.04 -0.56 -21.48
N MET A 267 -21.76 -0.34 -21.10
CA MET A 267 -20.79 -1.44 -20.96
C MET A 267 -21.10 -2.24 -19.71
N ALA A 268 -21.05 -3.57 -19.78
CA ALA A 268 -21.20 -4.45 -18.62
C ALA A 268 -20.17 -4.10 -17.54
N VAL A 269 -20.58 -4.08 -16.25
CA VAL A 269 -19.79 -3.58 -15.13
C VAL A 269 -18.38 -4.19 -15.09
N VAL A 270 -18.28 -5.51 -15.12
CA VAL A 270 -16.98 -6.24 -15.08
C VAL A 270 -16.10 -5.88 -16.28
N ILE A 271 -16.70 -5.73 -17.48
CA ILE A 271 -15.97 -5.34 -18.70
C ILE A 271 -15.46 -3.90 -18.57
N ALA A 272 -16.31 -2.98 -18.08
CA ALA A 272 -15.91 -1.58 -17.86
C ALA A 272 -14.74 -1.47 -16.86
N ARG A 273 -14.76 -2.26 -15.78
CA ARG A 273 -13.67 -2.31 -14.81
C ARG A 273 -12.36 -2.81 -15.45
N LYS A 274 -12.42 -3.92 -16.18
CA LYS A 274 -11.25 -4.48 -16.90
C LYS A 274 -10.69 -3.50 -17.93
N THR A 275 -11.56 -2.85 -18.70
CA THR A 275 -11.16 -1.84 -19.69
C THR A 275 -10.46 -0.67 -19.00
N SER A 276 -11.01 -0.16 -17.89
CA SER A 276 -10.38 0.90 -17.10
C SER A 276 -9.00 0.47 -16.58
N VAL A 277 -8.88 -0.74 -15.99
CA VAL A 277 -7.59 -1.28 -15.55
C VAL A 277 -6.59 -1.32 -16.71
N THR A 278 -7.02 -1.76 -17.90
CA THR A 278 -6.14 -1.84 -19.09
C THR A 278 -5.67 -0.46 -19.53
N LEU A 279 -6.57 0.53 -19.61
CA LEU A 279 -6.21 1.91 -19.99
C LEU A 279 -5.19 2.52 -19.03
N PHE A 280 -5.38 2.32 -17.73
CA PHE A 280 -4.45 2.81 -16.72
C PHE A 280 -3.14 2.00 -16.66
N ALA A 281 -3.16 0.69 -16.96
CA ALA A 281 -1.95 -0.11 -17.14
C ALA A 281 -1.11 0.39 -18.35
N LEU A 282 -1.76 0.79 -19.45
CA LEU A 282 -1.07 1.41 -20.58
C LEU A 282 -0.44 2.76 -20.19
N LEU A 283 -1.09 3.55 -19.31
CA LEU A 283 -0.53 4.81 -18.83
C LEU A 283 0.76 4.58 -18.01
N MET A 284 0.92 3.41 -17.38
CA MET A 284 2.13 3.07 -16.65
C MET A 284 3.37 2.86 -17.54
N LEU A 285 3.18 2.71 -18.87
CA LEU A 285 4.29 2.73 -19.82
C LEU A 285 5.08 4.06 -19.78
N ALA A 286 4.52 5.13 -19.21
CA ALA A 286 5.22 6.37 -18.93
C ALA A 286 6.47 6.19 -18.04
N ALA A 287 6.63 5.06 -17.34
CA ALA A 287 7.86 4.74 -16.64
C ALA A 287 9.08 4.58 -17.59
N ILE A 288 8.87 4.20 -18.86
CA ILE A 288 9.95 4.07 -19.83
C ILE A 288 10.58 5.45 -20.14
N PRO A 289 9.85 6.46 -20.63
CA PRO A 289 10.44 7.79 -20.83
C PRO A 289 10.91 8.43 -19.51
N ALA A 290 10.36 8.06 -18.36
CA ALA A 290 10.83 8.55 -17.06
C ALA A 290 12.31 8.24 -16.80
N VAL A 291 12.75 7.01 -17.05
CA VAL A 291 14.13 6.60 -16.81
C VAL A 291 15.09 7.09 -17.91
N LEU A 292 14.58 7.26 -19.15
CA LEU A 292 15.37 7.72 -20.29
C LEU A 292 15.51 9.25 -20.35
N ALA A 293 14.67 10.00 -19.64
CA ALA A 293 14.71 11.46 -19.63
C ALA A 293 16.04 11.98 -19.09
N GLN A 294 16.64 12.97 -19.78
CA GLN A 294 17.85 13.63 -19.31
C GLN A 294 17.59 14.55 -18.12
N SER A 295 16.48 15.28 -18.15
CA SER A 295 16.07 16.18 -17.08
C SER A 295 15.40 15.43 -15.94
N ALA A 296 15.85 15.68 -14.70
CA ALA A 296 15.24 15.13 -13.51
C ALA A 296 13.76 15.57 -13.34
N ALA A 297 13.42 16.81 -13.71
CA ALA A 297 12.04 17.31 -13.67
C ALA A 297 11.13 16.55 -14.63
N VAL A 298 11.59 16.26 -15.83
CA VAL A 298 10.86 15.46 -16.84
C VAL A 298 10.72 14.02 -16.33
N SER A 299 11.77 13.45 -15.75
CA SER A 299 11.71 12.11 -15.12
C SER A 299 10.63 12.04 -14.04
N ILE A 300 10.62 12.99 -13.11
CA ILE A 300 9.63 13.08 -12.02
C ILE A 300 8.20 13.22 -12.58
N ALA A 301 8.01 14.02 -13.62
CA ALA A 301 6.71 14.19 -14.27
C ALA A 301 6.20 12.87 -14.89
N PHE A 302 7.05 12.14 -15.60
CA PHE A 302 6.68 10.83 -16.15
C PHE A 302 6.46 9.76 -15.06
N VAL A 303 7.23 9.78 -13.98
CA VAL A 303 6.97 8.93 -12.79
C VAL A 303 5.59 9.27 -12.22
N ALA A 304 5.23 10.54 -12.09
CA ALA A 304 3.91 10.95 -11.61
C ALA A 304 2.77 10.42 -12.50
N VAL A 305 2.94 10.44 -13.83
CA VAL A 305 2.00 9.86 -14.78
C VAL A 305 1.90 8.35 -14.61
N ALA A 306 3.02 7.64 -14.47
CA ALA A 306 3.03 6.20 -14.26
C ALA A 306 2.34 5.81 -12.94
N MET A 307 2.60 6.55 -11.87
CA MET A 307 1.95 6.33 -10.57
C MET A 307 0.45 6.65 -10.60
N THR A 308 0.02 7.65 -11.38
CA THR A 308 -1.41 7.92 -11.66
C THR A 308 -2.04 6.74 -12.40
N GLY A 309 -1.31 6.13 -13.33
CA GLY A 309 -1.70 4.87 -13.97
C GLY A 309 -1.96 3.77 -12.93
N TYR A 310 -1.03 3.55 -11.99
CA TYR A 310 -1.21 2.56 -10.93
C TYR A 310 -2.47 2.82 -10.09
N THR A 311 -2.63 4.03 -9.57
CA THR A 311 -3.75 4.35 -8.67
C THR A 311 -5.09 4.31 -9.38
N GLY A 312 -5.16 4.68 -10.67
CA GLY A 312 -6.35 4.57 -11.49
C GLY A 312 -6.74 3.11 -11.80
N ALA A 313 -5.76 2.26 -12.11
CA ALA A 313 -5.98 0.82 -12.26
C ALA A 313 -6.47 0.20 -10.95
N LEU A 314 -5.80 0.52 -9.83
CA LEU A 314 -6.15 0.02 -8.51
C LEU A 314 -7.58 0.41 -8.12
N ALA A 315 -8.00 1.66 -8.32
CA ALA A 315 -9.36 2.12 -7.98
C ALA A 315 -10.44 1.29 -8.67
N SER A 316 -10.25 1.00 -9.96
CA SER A 316 -11.18 0.14 -10.72
C SER A 316 -11.10 -1.32 -10.27
N MET A 317 -9.91 -1.81 -9.95
CA MET A 317 -9.69 -3.19 -9.50
C MET A 317 -10.30 -3.44 -8.12
N LEU A 318 -10.22 -2.49 -7.18
CA LEU A 318 -10.79 -2.62 -5.83
C LEU A 318 -12.31 -2.80 -5.82
N SER A 319 -13.00 -2.31 -6.85
CA SER A 319 -14.45 -2.45 -6.98
C SER A 319 -14.90 -3.83 -7.48
N LEU A 320 -14.03 -4.58 -8.19
CA LEU A 320 -14.38 -5.87 -8.79
C LEU A 320 -14.93 -6.91 -7.80
N PRO A 321 -14.35 -7.11 -6.59
CA PRO A 321 -14.93 -8.05 -5.63
C PRO A 321 -16.37 -7.70 -5.21
N ALA A 322 -16.68 -6.41 -5.04
CA ALA A 322 -18.00 -5.96 -4.68
C ALA A 322 -19.02 -6.07 -5.83
N ASP A 323 -18.53 -6.05 -7.09
CA ASP A 323 -19.38 -6.21 -8.28
C ASP A 323 -19.68 -7.70 -8.57
N VAL A 324 -18.91 -8.65 -8.00
CA VAL A 324 -19.00 -10.09 -8.31
C VAL A 324 -19.50 -10.91 -7.12
N PHE A 325 -19.18 -10.51 -5.88
CA PHE A 325 -19.50 -11.28 -4.68
C PHE A 325 -20.55 -10.59 -3.79
N PRO A 326 -21.34 -11.37 -3.02
CA PRO A 326 -22.25 -10.82 -2.04
C PRO A 326 -21.46 -10.05 -0.95
N LYS A 327 -22.07 -9.01 -0.38
CA LYS A 327 -21.46 -8.08 0.58
C LYS A 327 -20.68 -8.75 1.71
N ASN A 328 -21.18 -9.88 2.22
CA ASN A 328 -20.56 -10.64 3.31
C ASN A 328 -19.32 -11.46 2.91
N ALA A 329 -18.99 -11.57 1.62
CA ALA A 329 -17.79 -12.26 1.13
C ALA A 329 -16.70 -11.29 0.62
N VAL A 330 -17.05 -10.03 0.35
CA VAL A 330 -16.16 -9.04 -0.29
C VAL A 330 -14.87 -8.84 0.51
N ALA A 331 -14.96 -8.67 1.84
CA ALA A 331 -13.79 -8.46 2.69
C ALA A 331 -12.85 -9.67 2.69
N SER A 332 -13.42 -10.88 2.76
CA SER A 332 -12.64 -12.13 2.72
C SER A 332 -11.95 -12.31 1.36
N VAL A 333 -12.66 -12.06 0.25
CA VAL A 333 -12.09 -12.12 -1.10
C VAL A 333 -10.94 -11.12 -1.24
N TYR A 334 -11.13 -9.90 -0.78
CA TYR A 334 -10.10 -8.87 -0.83
C TYR A 334 -8.88 -9.23 0.04
N GLY A 335 -9.10 -9.73 1.26
CA GLY A 335 -8.03 -10.15 2.18
C GLY A 335 -7.16 -11.27 1.58
N LEU A 336 -7.81 -12.30 1.03
CA LEU A 336 -7.12 -13.40 0.35
C LEU A 336 -6.29 -12.90 -0.84
N ALA A 337 -6.86 -12.04 -1.66
CA ALA A 337 -6.14 -11.49 -2.80
C ALA A 337 -4.97 -10.58 -2.40
N SER A 338 -5.07 -9.90 -1.25
CA SER A 338 -3.99 -9.04 -0.73
C SER A 338 -2.75 -9.83 -0.31
N MET A 339 -2.85 -11.15 -0.07
CA MET A 339 -1.68 -12.02 0.08
C MET A 339 -0.86 -12.06 -1.22
N GLY A 340 -1.51 -12.01 -2.39
CA GLY A 340 -0.83 -11.88 -3.68
C GLY A 340 -0.03 -10.58 -3.81
N SER A 341 -0.58 -9.48 -3.34
CA SER A 341 0.11 -8.19 -3.27
C SER A 341 1.42 -8.29 -2.47
N GLY A 342 1.34 -8.85 -1.26
CA GLY A 342 2.53 -9.03 -0.41
C GLY A 342 3.55 -9.98 -1.04
N PHE A 343 3.10 -11.11 -1.60
CA PHE A 343 3.98 -12.05 -2.29
C PHE A 343 4.68 -11.39 -3.49
N GLY A 344 3.92 -10.72 -4.35
CA GLY A 344 4.49 -9.97 -5.47
C GLY A 344 5.49 -8.91 -4.99
N GLY A 345 5.12 -8.14 -3.96
CA GLY A 345 6.00 -7.15 -3.34
C GLY A 345 7.34 -7.74 -2.87
N MET A 346 7.32 -8.90 -2.21
CA MET A 346 8.53 -9.61 -1.77
C MET A 346 9.43 -10.01 -2.94
N VAL A 347 8.85 -10.72 -3.91
CA VAL A 347 9.61 -11.23 -5.07
C VAL A 347 10.22 -10.08 -5.88
N PHE A 348 9.39 -9.09 -6.23
CA PHE A 348 9.86 -7.97 -7.07
C PHE A 348 10.80 -7.03 -6.33
N THR A 349 10.70 -6.90 -4.99
CA THR A 349 11.67 -6.12 -4.21
C THR A 349 13.06 -6.76 -4.23
N LEU A 350 13.14 -8.10 -4.05
CA LEU A 350 14.41 -8.82 -4.13
C LEU A 350 15.00 -8.74 -5.55
N LEU A 351 14.16 -8.93 -6.55
CA LEU A 351 14.56 -8.82 -7.96
C LEU A 351 15.06 -7.40 -8.28
N THR A 352 14.38 -6.36 -7.79
CA THR A 352 14.80 -4.97 -7.95
C THR A 352 16.20 -4.74 -7.36
N GLY A 353 16.43 -5.22 -6.12
CA GLY A 353 17.74 -5.08 -5.47
C GLY A 353 18.86 -5.73 -6.27
N TRP A 354 18.63 -6.94 -6.78
CA TRP A 354 19.59 -7.66 -7.60
C TRP A 354 19.85 -6.97 -8.95
N VAL A 355 18.79 -6.55 -9.65
CA VAL A 355 18.91 -5.89 -10.97
C VAL A 355 19.60 -4.54 -10.84
N VAL A 356 19.27 -3.72 -9.83
CA VAL A 356 19.92 -2.41 -9.63
C VAL A 356 21.39 -2.57 -9.25
N GLU A 357 21.77 -3.65 -8.54
CA GLU A 357 23.14 -3.90 -8.14
C GLU A 357 24.02 -4.34 -9.32
N HIS A 358 23.48 -5.18 -10.23
CA HIS A 358 24.28 -5.77 -11.32
C HIS A 358 24.17 -5.00 -12.64
N TYR A 359 23.13 -4.19 -12.80
CA TYR A 359 22.88 -3.44 -14.03
C TYR A 359 22.64 -1.96 -13.74
N SER A 360 21.37 -1.57 -13.56
CA SER A 360 20.96 -0.18 -13.28
C SER A 360 19.47 -0.11 -12.94
N TYR A 361 18.95 1.10 -12.74
CA TYR A 361 17.49 1.32 -12.61
C TYR A 361 16.73 1.15 -13.92
N THR A 362 17.38 1.26 -15.08
CA THR A 362 16.72 1.23 -16.40
C THR A 362 15.92 -0.07 -16.62
N PRO A 363 16.48 -1.29 -16.47
CA PRO A 363 15.71 -2.51 -16.63
C PRO A 363 14.53 -2.61 -15.66
N VAL A 364 14.67 -2.07 -14.46
CA VAL A 364 13.62 -2.08 -13.44
C VAL A 364 12.43 -1.22 -13.87
N PHE A 365 12.67 -0.01 -14.36
CA PHE A 365 11.62 0.87 -14.89
C PHE A 365 10.91 0.25 -16.10
N PHE A 366 11.64 -0.39 -17.01
CA PHE A 366 11.06 -1.13 -18.15
C PHE A 366 10.19 -2.28 -17.66
N GLY A 367 10.66 -3.06 -16.70
CA GLY A 367 9.90 -4.15 -16.10
C GLY A 367 8.58 -3.65 -15.50
N PHE A 368 8.65 -2.64 -14.62
CA PHE A 368 7.46 -2.07 -13.98
C PHE A 368 6.54 -1.27 -14.92
N ALA A 369 7.01 -0.88 -16.08
CA ALA A 369 6.17 -0.33 -17.14
C ALA A 369 5.31 -1.42 -17.81
N VAL A 370 5.87 -2.62 -18.02
CA VAL A 370 5.24 -3.70 -18.81
C VAL A 370 4.45 -4.68 -17.94
N ILE A 371 4.95 -5.01 -16.74
CA ILE A 371 4.34 -5.98 -15.81
C ILE A 371 2.84 -5.70 -15.54
N PRO A 372 2.35 -4.45 -15.41
CA PRO A 372 0.92 -4.18 -15.23
C PRO A 372 0.04 -4.64 -16.41
N LEU A 373 0.60 -4.78 -17.60
CA LEU A 373 -0.13 -5.34 -18.74
C LEU A 373 -0.43 -6.84 -18.54
N LEU A 374 0.43 -7.57 -17.79
CA LEU A 374 0.14 -8.94 -17.37
C LEU A 374 -1.05 -8.97 -16.39
N CYS A 375 -1.15 -8.01 -15.48
CA CYS A 375 -2.32 -7.86 -14.63
C CYS A 375 -3.60 -7.72 -15.48
N ALA A 376 -3.61 -6.81 -16.46
CA ALA A 376 -4.74 -6.65 -17.37
C ALA A 376 -5.05 -7.94 -18.13
N THR A 377 -4.05 -8.61 -18.69
CA THR A 377 -4.20 -9.88 -19.41
C THR A 377 -4.81 -10.96 -18.52
N ILE A 378 -4.35 -11.09 -17.28
CA ILE A 378 -4.89 -12.06 -16.31
C ILE A 378 -6.38 -11.79 -16.03
N LEU A 379 -6.75 -10.53 -15.80
CA LEU A 379 -8.15 -10.16 -15.60
C LEU A 379 -9.01 -10.51 -16.83
N TRP A 380 -8.52 -10.26 -18.04
CA TRP A 380 -9.26 -10.58 -19.25
C TRP A 380 -9.42 -12.08 -19.48
N THR A 381 -8.40 -12.88 -19.20
CA THR A 381 -8.38 -14.33 -19.48
C THR A 381 -9.04 -15.17 -18.38
N LEU A 382 -8.82 -14.80 -17.12
CA LEU A 382 -9.24 -15.62 -15.97
C LEU A 382 -10.55 -15.16 -15.32
N THR A 383 -10.97 -13.90 -15.42
CA THR A 383 -12.25 -13.43 -14.88
C THR A 383 -13.33 -13.51 -15.97
N LYS A 384 -14.26 -14.44 -15.87
CA LYS A 384 -15.41 -14.52 -16.80
C LYS A 384 -16.62 -13.78 -16.23
N CYS A 385 -17.49 -13.24 -17.10
CA CYS A 385 -18.77 -12.62 -16.69
C CYS A 385 -19.75 -13.62 -16.05
N GLU A 386 -19.55 -14.92 -16.25
CA GLU A 386 -20.37 -16.02 -15.74
C GLU A 386 -20.07 -16.41 -14.28
N ASP A 387 -18.98 -15.91 -13.69
CA ASP A 387 -18.64 -16.17 -12.29
C ASP A 387 -19.64 -15.52 -11.30
N THR A 388 -20.67 -14.83 -11.80
CA THR A 388 -21.80 -14.26 -11.04
C THR A 388 -22.80 -15.32 -10.57
N SER A 389 -22.67 -16.59 -10.98
CA SER A 389 -23.59 -17.69 -10.61
C SER A 389 -23.38 -18.25 -9.19
N LEU A 390 -22.51 -17.68 -8.38
CA LEU A 390 -22.36 -18.05 -6.97
C LEU A 390 -23.42 -17.39 -6.06
N THR A 391 -24.41 -16.71 -6.65
CA THR A 391 -25.53 -16.08 -5.93
C THR A 391 -26.83 -16.90 -5.92
N SER A 392 -26.81 -18.13 -6.42
CA SER A 392 -27.95 -19.08 -6.30
C SER A 392 -27.67 -20.17 -5.29
#